data_d2bfeb0acbe1b4c1c094604636348713
#
_entry.id   d2bfeb0acbe1b4c1c094604636348713
#
_cell.length_a   1.000
_cell.length_b   1.000
_cell.length_c   1.000
_cell.angle_alpha   90.00
_cell.angle_beta   90.00
_cell.angle_gamma   90.00
#
_symmetry.space_group_name_H-M   'P 1'
#
loop_
_entity.id
_entity.type
_entity.pdbx_description
1 polymer ?
#
loop_
_entity_poly.entity_id
_entity_poly.type
_entity_poly.pdbx_seq_one_letter_code
_entity_poly.pdbx_strand_id
1 'polypeptide(L)'
;MTEWGLSMWGDIANIVIAVASVATAIVTAIALWKQYNLQQEQLNTQQLEHQPIFDIAYSEDELCLSIENIGREVTKLFDIDVDTFILVGIETKGIMGLYVEKTFAIPIKYYNQINQTKNLTGSLLNCQLDKRNRDMLAGYEIALHKQISKMYECTSVFVYHIDLISIQYMDIYGKFRASYYRNTHQTHSNFYNQVVESANLFCDKPIQIENLDIEEVVNAAEVLENYFEL
;
A
#
# COMPACT_ATOMS: atom_id res chain seq x y z
N MET A 1 22.29 35.45 -71.03
CA MET A 1 21.94 35.11 -69.63
C MET A 1 23.19 35.34 -68.80
N THR A 2 23.15 36.35 -67.94
CA THR A 2 24.30 36.80 -67.18
C THR A 2 24.71 35.81 -66.14
N GLU A 3 25.99 35.54 -65.93
CA GLU A 3 26.57 34.66 -64.88
C GLU A 3 25.98 34.87 -63.47
N TRP A 4 25.49 36.05 -63.18
CA TRP A 4 24.82 36.47 -61.95
C TRP A 4 23.50 35.73 -61.68
N GLY A 5 22.75 35.35 -62.72
CA GLY A 5 21.50 34.59 -62.56
C GLY A 5 21.71 33.16 -62.14
N LEU A 6 22.79 32.52 -62.59
CA LEU A 6 23.11 31.14 -62.27
C LEU A 6 23.60 30.95 -60.80
N SER A 7 24.38 31.94 -60.30
CA SER A 7 24.84 31.87 -58.90
C SER A 7 23.68 32.06 -57.90
N MET A 8 22.76 32.98 -58.18
CA MET A 8 21.61 33.28 -57.37
C MET A 8 20.66 32.02 -57.22
N TRP A 9 20.44 31.30 -58.32
CA TRP A 9 19.67 30.07 -58.30
C TRP A 9 20.37 28.94 -57.52
N GLY A 10 21.68 28.86 -57.55
CA GLY A 10 22.49 27.96 -56.76
C GLY A 10 22.36 28.21 -55.25
N ASP A 11 22.42 29.48 -54.85
CA ASP A 11 22.28 29.89 -53.45
C ASP A 11 20.86 29.60 -52.89
N ILE A 12 19.83 29.88 -53.70
CA ILE A 12 18.43 29.55 -53.31
C ILE A 12 18.26 28.05 -53.17
N ALA A 13 18.80 27.23 -54.08
CA ALA A 13 18.73 25.77 -53.99
C ALA A 13 19.41 25.25 -52.72
N ASN A 14 20.57 25.80 -52.36
CA ASN A 14 21.30 25.41 -51.15
C ASN A 14 20.51 25.79 -49.86
N ILE A 15 19.87 26.93 -49.81
CA ILE A 15 19.01 27.34 -48.70
C ILE A 15 17.81 26.38 -48.56
N VAL A 16 17.14 26.05 -49.69
CA VAL A 16 16.00 25.11 -49.67
C VAL A 16 16.43 23.72 -49.16
N ILE A 17 17.59 23.23 -49.61
CA ILE A 17 18.13 21.94 -49.15
C ILE A 17 18.46 22.01 -47.66
N ALA A 18 19.05 23.08 -47.18
CA ALA A 18 19.39 23.24 -45.77
C ALA A 18 18.11 23.28 -44.91
N VAL A 19 17.08 24.03 -45.30
CA VAL A 19 15.79 24.07 -44.59
C VAL A 19 15.10 22.72 -44.58
N ALA A 20 15.08 22.03 -45.73
CA ALA A 20 14.50 20.69 -45.83
C ALA A 20 15.24 19.70 -44.92
N SER A 21 16.56 19.76 -44.86
CA SER A 21 17.38 18.89 -43.98
C SER A 21 17.11 19.14 -42.52
N VAL A 22 16.98 20.40 -42.09
CA VAL A 22 16.62 20.73 -40.70
C VAL A 22 15.21 20.27 -40.38
N ALA A 23 14.25 20.48 -41.26
CA ALA A 23 12.88 20.02 -41.08
C ALA A 23 12.82 18.48 -40.94
N THR A 24 13.56 17.77 -41.79
CA THR A 24 13.65 16.30 -41.72
C THR A 24 14.28 15.82 -40.40
N ALA A 25 15.33 16.48 -39.94
CA ALA A 25 15.97 16.17 -38.68
C ALA A 25 15.01 16.35 -37.46
N ILE A 26 14.23 17.44 -37.48
CA ILE A 26 13.22 17.68 -36.43
C ILE A 26 12.13 16.61 -36.45
N VAL A 27 11.57 16.30 -37.62
CA VAL A 27 10.53 15.25 -37.75
C VAL A 27 11.07 13.91 -37.31
N THR A 28 12.30 13.58 -37.68
CA THR A 28 12.95 12.32 -37.25
C THR A 28 13.15 12.28 -35.74
N ALA A 29 13.59 13.36 -35.13
CA ALA A 29 13.76 13.44 -33.68
C ALA A 29 12.42 13.25 -32.93
N ILE A 30 11.34 13.89 -33.42
CA ILE A 30 10.00 13.71 -32.85
C ILE A 30 9.50 12.27 -32.99
N ALA A 31 9.74 11.66 -34.17
CA ALA A 31 9.35 10.26 -34.43
C ALA A 31 10.09 9.29 -33.50
N LEU A 32 11.41 9.47 -33.32
CA LEU A 32 12.22 8.67 -32.41
C LEU A 32 11.77 8.83 -30.94
N TRP A 33 11.46 10.04 -30.52
CA TRP A 33 10.95 10.31 -29.16
C TRP A 33 9.60 9.61 -28.93
N LYS A 34 8.66 9.70 -29.89
CA LYS A 34 7.39 8.97 -29.82
C LYS A 34 7.59 7.46 -29.78
N GLN A 35 8.49 6.93 -30.61
CA GLN A 35 8.79 5.50 -30.64
C GLN A 35 9.38 5.04 -29.31
N TYR A 36 10.27 5.82 -28.70
CA TYR A 36 10.83 5.53 -27.38
C TYR A 36 9.74 5.48 -26.32
N ASN A 37 8.83 6.45 -26.29
CA ASN A 37 7.71 6.47 -25.33
C ASN A 37 6.80 5.24 -25.49
N LEU A 38 6.44 4.89 -26.73
CA LEU A 38 5.64 3.70 -27.02
C LEU A 38 6.34 2.40 -26.58
N GLN A 39 7.64 2.30 -26.79
CA GLN A 39 8.42 1.15 -26.31
C GLN A 39 8.43 1.07 -24.78
N GLN A 40 8.54 2.22 -24.08
CA GLN A 40 8.45 2.25 -22.62
C GLN A 40 7.06 1.84 -22.12
N GLU A 41 5.99 2.30 -22.77
CA GLU A 41 4.63 1.86 -22.44
C GLU A 41 4.43 0.37 -22.67
N GLN A 42 4.92 -0.16 -23.79
CA GLN A 42 4.86 -1.61 -24.09
C GLN A 42 5.65 -2.43 -23.06
N LEU A 43 6.85 -1.99 -22.69
CA LEU A 43 7.64 -2.64 -21.65
C LEU A 43 6.93 -2.63 -20.29
N ASN A 44 6.33 -1.49 -19.92
CA ASN A 44 5.55 -1.38 -18.69
C ASN A 44 4.33 -2.30 -18.71
N THR A 45 3.61 -2.36 -19.84
CA THR A 45 2.45 -3.25 -19.99
C THR A 45 2.86 -4.71 -19.89
N GLN A 46 3.95 -5.12 -20.57
CA GLN A 46 4.49 -6.47 -20.46
C GLN A 46 4.95 -6.80 -19.03
N GLN A 47 5.55 -5.82 -18.33
CA GLN A 47 5.92 -6.02 -16.92
C GLN A 47 4.70 -6.23 -16.03
N LEU A 48 3.59 -5.52 -16.27
CA LEU A 48 2.34 -5.69 -15.53
C LEU A 48 1.71 -7.07 -15.79
N GLU A 49 1.72 -7.56 -17.03
CA GLU A 49 1.20 -8.90 -17.39
C GLU A 49 1.97 -10.05 -16.73
N HIS A 50 3.21 -9.79 -16.29
CA HIS A 50 4.08 -10.77 -15.67
C HIS A 50 4.23 -10.58 -14.15
N GLN A 51 3.43 -9.72 -13.54
CA GLN A 51 3.46 -9.56 -12.08
C GLN A 51 2.66 -10.67 -11.38
N PRO A 52 3.07 -11.06 -10.17
CA PRO A 52 2.25 -11.90 -9.31
C PRO A 52 0.99 -11.13 -8.93
N ILE A 53 -0.10 -11.84 -8.78
CA ILE A 53 -1.38 -11.32 -8.29
C ILE A 53 -1.67 -12.07 -7.01
N PHE A 54 -1.67 -11.36 -5.90
CA PHE A 54 -1.99 -11.95 -4.60
C PHE A 54 -3.47 -11.74 -4.33
N ASP A 55 -4.17 -12.83 -4.10
CA ASP A 55 -5.53 -12.87 -3.64
C ASP A 55 -5.55 -13.14 -2.13
N ILE A 56 -6.27 -12.29 -1.40
CA ILE A 56 -6.37 -12.36 0.05
C ILE A 56 -7.84 -12.55 0.38
N ALA A 57 -8.17 -13.69 0.94
CA ALA A 57 -9.53 -14.07 1.26
C ALA A 57 -9.67 -14.40 2.76
N TYR A 58 -10.76 -13.96 3.35
CA TYR A 58 -11.17 -14.34 4.68
C TYR A 58 -12.43 -15.22 4.61
N SER A 59 -12.35 -16.41 5.18
CA SER A 59 -13.47 -17.34 5.33
C SER A 59 -14.03 -17.23 6.75
N GLU A 60 -15.25 -16.72 6.86
CA GLU A 60 -15.94 -16.63 8.16
C GLU A 60 -16.29 -18.01 8.72
N ASP A 61 -16.63 -18.96 7.84
CA ASP A 61 -17.01 -20.33 8.25
C ASP A 61 -15.80 -21.10 8.80
N GLU A 62 -14.65 -20.94 8.18
CA GLU A 62 -13.41 -21.63 8.55
C GLU A 62 -12.57 -20.81 9.53
N LEU A 63 -12.93 -19.55 9.78
CA LEU A 63 -12.15 -18.61 10.58
C LEU A 63 -10.68 -18.56 10.13
N CYS A 64 -10.49 -18.46 8.82
CA CYS A 64 -9.19 -18.53 8.20
C CYS A 64 -8.97 -17.34 7.25
N LEU A 65 -7.81 -16.68 7.36
CA LEU A 65 -7.29 -15.76 6.36
C LEU A 65 -6.34 -16.56 5.47
N SER A 66 -6.60 -16.57 4.18
CA SER A 66 -5.74 -17.21 3.17
C SER A 66 -5.11 -16.17 2.24
N ILE A 67 -3.86 -16.41 1.87
CA ILE A 67 -3.14 -15.62 0.89
C ILE A 67 -2.67 -16.56 -0.21
N GLU A 68 -3.09 -16.27 -1.44
CA GLU A 68 -2.78 -17.07 -2.62
C GLU A 68 -2.12 -16.22 -3.71
N ASN A 69 -1.16 -16.76 -4.40
CA ASN A 69 -0.68 -16.17 -5.66
C ASN A 69 -1.42 -16.82 -6.82
N ILE A 70 -2.41 -16.10 -7.35
CA ILE A 70 -3.22 -16.51 -8.51
C ILE A 70 -2.64 -16.01 -9.84
N GLY A 71 -1.59 -15.19 -9.78
CA GLY A 71 -0.89 -14.65 -10.92
C GLY A 71 0.32 -15.47 -11.34
N ARG A 72 1.31 -14.80 -11.88
CA ARG A 72 2.58 -15.44 -12.30
C ARG A 72 3.42 -15.83 -11.09
N GLU A 73 4.19 -16.90 -11.28
CA GLU A 73 5.16 -17.36 -10.29
C GLU A 73 6.17 -16.25 -9.96
N VAL A 74 6.49 -16.06 -8.68
CA VAL A 74 7.60 -15.21 -8.25
C VAL A 74 8.90 -16.01 -8.32
N THR A 75 10.03 -15.35 -8.58
CA THR A 75 11.32 -16.03 -8.59
C THR A 75 11.72 -16.49 -7.18
N LYS A 76 11.37 -15.69 -6.17
CA LYS A 76 11.61 -16.00 -4.77
C LYS A 76 10.60 -15.26 -3.91
N LEU A 77 10.02 -15.96 -2.96
CA LEU A 77 9.27 -15.38 -1.86
C LEU A 77 10.23 -15.21 -0.68
N PHE A 78 10.32 -14.00 -0.14
CA PHE A 78 11.18 -13.72 1.02
C PHE A 78 10.42 -13.87 2.30
N ASP A 79 9.31 -13.13 2.44
CA ASP A 79 8.52 -13.12 3.65
C ASP A 79 7.07 -12.72 3.37
N ILE A 80 6.18 -13.16 4.25
CA ILE A 80 4.79 -12.72 4.32
C ILE A 80 4.50 -12.46 5.79
N ASP A 81 4.31 -11.18 6.13
CA ASP A 81 3.91 -10.76 7.46
C ASP A 81 2.42 -10.46 7.50
N VAL A 82 1.76 -10.91 8.55
CA VAL A 82 0.36 -10.61 8.84
C VAL A 82 0.27 -10.09 10.26
N ASP A 83 0.10 -8.79 10.38
CA ASP A 83 -0.03 -8.10 11.65
C ASP A 83 -1.45 -7.56 11.82
N THR A 84 -2.05 -7.79 12.98
CA THR A 84 -3.37 -7.27 13.31
C THR A 84 -3.28 -6.14 14.31
N PHE A 85 -4.03 -5.08 14.05
CA PHE A 85 -4.07 -3.89 14.90
C PHE A 85 -5.52 -3.52 15.24
N ILE A 86 -5.73 -3.02 16.45
CA ILE A 86 -6.93 -2.25 16.77
C ILE A 86 -6.60 -0.78 16.47
N LEU A 87 -7.35 -0.17 15.57
CA LEU A 87 -7.26 1.26 15.30
C LEU A 87 -8.29 1.99 16.15
N VAL A 88 -7.82 3.02 16.82
CA VAL A 88 -8.66 3.94 17.61
C VAL A 88 -8.52 5.32 16.99
N GLY A 89 -9.61 5.80 16.40
CA GLY A 89 -9.70 7.14 15.84
C GLY A 89 -10.62 8.03 16.69
N ILE A 90 -10.17 9.22 17.00
CA ILE A 90 -10.90 10.23 17.78
C ILE A 90 -11.03 11.48 16.93
N GLU A 91 -12.26 11.84 16.59
CA GLU A 91 -12.58 13.05 15.87
C GLU A 91 -13.00 14.14 16.84
N THR A 92 -12.25 15.24 16.92
CA THR A 92 -12.53 16.37 17.77
C THR A 92 -12.78 17.62 16.93
N LYS A 93 -13.66 18.50 17.41
CA LYS A 93 -13.91 19.78 16.77
C LYS A 93 -12.78 20.75 17.13
N GLY A 94 -11.92 21.01 16.18
CA GLY A 94 -10.81 21.94 16.34
C GLY A 94 -11.22 23.41 16.31
N ILE A 95 -10.23 24.28 16.47
CA ILE A 95 -10.38 25.75 16.36
C ILE A 95 -10.85 26.07 14.93
N MET A 96 -11.81 26.97 14.77
CA MET A 96 -12.46 27.35 13.51
C MET A 96 -13.44 26.32 12.91
N GLY A 97 -13.88 25.31 13.67
CA GLY A 97 -14.84 24.32 13.18
C GLY A 97 -14.26 23.26 12.22
N LEU A 98 -12.94 23.20 12.09
CA LEU A 98 -12.26 22.11 11.42
C LEU A 98 -12.27 20.88 12.35
N TYR A 99 -12.53 19.72 11.79
CA TYR A 99 -12.38 18.45 12.50
C TYR A 99 -10.93 18.02 12.48
N VAL A 100 -10.44 17.60 13.63
CA VAL A 100 -9.11 16.99 13.77
C VAL A 100 -9.32 15.54 14.13
N GLU A 101 -8.89 14.66 13.26
CA GLU A 101 -8.87 13.23 13.49
C GLU A 101 -7.50 12.84 14.07
N LYS A 102 -7.54 12.09 15.16
CA LYS A 102 -6.35 11.53 15.79
C LYS A 102 -6.52 10.03 15.84
N THR A 103 -5.60 9.30 15.17
CA THR A 103 -5.66 7.86 15.12
C THR A 103 -4.38 7.26 15.70
N PHE A 104 -4.52 6.21 16.49
CA PHE A 104 -3.40 5.40 16.94
C PHE A 104 -3.72 3.90 16.80
N ALA A 105 -2.68 3.09 16.76
CA ALA A 105 -2.78 1.66 16.53
C ALA A 105 -2.27 0.87 17.74
N ILE A 106 -2.94 -0.24 18.04
CA ILE A 106 -2.57 -1.17 19.12
C ILE A 106 -2.28 -2.50 18.46
N PRO A 107 -1.05 -3.01 18.51
CA PRO A 107 -0.73 -4.29 17.90
C PRO A 107 -1.25 -5.43 18.75
N ILE A 108 -1.98 -6.36 18.14
CA ILE A 108 -2.58 -7.52 18.83
C ILE A 108 -2.18 -8.82 18.15
N LYS A 109 -2.04 -9.86 18.94
CA LYS A 109 -1.88 -11.21 18.43
C LYS A 109 -3.24 -11.84 18.22
N TYR A 110 -3.73 -11.77 16.99
CA TYR A 110 -5.08 -12.19 16.62
C TYR A 110 -5.14 -13.64 16.14
N TYR A 111 -4.23 -14.03 15.26
CA TYR A 111 -4.17 -15.38 14.71
C TYR A 111 -3.40 -16.34 15.62
N ASN A 112 -3.95 -17.55 15.80
CA ASN A 112 -3.33 -18.56 16.65
C ASN A 112 -2.25 -19.36 15.93
N GLN A 113 -2.46 -19.63 14.64
CA GLN A 113 -1.54 -20.37 13.80
C GLN A 113 -1.36 -19.63 12.46
N ILE A 114 -0.11 -19.49 12.07
CA ILE A 114 0.28 -18.93 10.78
C ILE A 114 1.10 -20.02 10.08
N ASN A 115 0.54 -20.59 9.01
CA ASN A 115 1.15 -21.65 8.23
C ASN A 115 1.57 -21.10 6.87
N GLN A 116 2.85 -20.78 6.74
CA GLN A 116 3.45 -20.36 5.47
C GLN A 116 3.90 -21.60 4.68
N THR A 117 3.54 -21.63 3.40
CA THR A 117 4.02 -22.64 2.47
C THR A 117 5.32 -22.18 1.79
N LYS A 118 6.06 -23.15 1.20
CA LYS A 118 7.23 -22.81 0.38
C LYS A 118 6.87 -22.66 -1.10
N ASN A 119 5.60 -22.62 -1.42
CA ASN A 119 5.13 -22.50 -2.78
C ASN A 119 5.40 -21.08 -3.29
N LEU A 120 5.56 -20.95 -4.60
CA LEU A 120 5.72 -19.67 -5.30
C LEU A 120 4.44 -19.29 -6.07
N THR A 121 3.49 -20.22 -6.16
CA THR A 121 2.15 -20.06 -6.76
C THR A 121 1.12 -20.82 -5.93
N GLY A 122 -0.15 -20.46 -6.07
CA GLY A 122 -1.24 -21.03 -5.29
C GLY A 122 -1.19 -20.56 -3.83
N SER A 123 -1.57 -21.42 -2.91
CA SER A 123 -1.61 -21.09 -1.47
C SER A 123 -0.21 -20.81 -0.92
N LEU A 124 -0.02 -19.61 -0.38
CA LEU A 124 1.23 -19.14 0.19
C LEU A 124 1.19 -19.14 1.71
N LEU A 125 0.07 -18.71 2.30
CA LEU A 125 -0.09 -18.55 3.73
C LEU A 125 -1.53 -18.84 4.14
N ASN A 126 -1.69 -19.49 5.28
CA ASN A 126 -2.98 -19.67 5.95
C ASN A 126 -2.85 -19.25 7.42
N CYS A 127 -3.68 -18.32 7.85
CA CYS A 127 -3.75 -17.84 9.23
C CYS A 127 -5.05 -18.34 9.86
N GLN A 128 -4.94 -19.20 10.86
CA GLN A 128 -6.09 -19.72 11.57
C GLN A 128 -6.45 -18.84 12.75
N LEU A 129 -7.70 -18.47 12.86
CA LEU A 129 -8.27 -17.69 13.95
C LEU A 129 -9.07 -18.60 14.91
N ASP A 130 -8.91 -18.36 16.21
CA ASP A 130 -9.79 -18.95 17.20
C ASP A 130 -11.09 -18.13 17.32
N LYS A 131 -12.23 -18.82 17.38
CA LYS A 131 -13.52 -18.17 17.61
C LYS A 131 -13.51 -17.31 18.88
N ARG A 132 -12.83 -17.79 19.93
CA ARG A 132 -12.69 -17.05 21.19
C ARG A 132 -12.00 -15.70 20.97
N ASN A 133 -10.90 -15.66 20.20
CA ASN A 133 -10.19 -14.43 19.92
C ASN A 133 -11.07 -13.43 19.16
N ARG A 134 -11.85 -13.91 18.18
CA ARG A 134 -12.81 -13.08 17.44
C ARG A 134 -13.86 -12.47 18.37
N ASP A 135 -14.49 -13.30 19.20
CA ASP A 135 -15.57 -12.88 20.10
C ASP A 135 -15.03 -11.90 21.18
N MET A 136 -13.81 -12.14 21.69
CA MET A 136 -13.13 -11.24 22.61
C MET A 136 -12.82 -9.89 21.95
N LEU A 137 -12.25 -9.89 20.73
CA LEU A 137 -11.93 -8.66 20.02
C LEU A 137 -13.15 -7.77 19.82
N ALA A 138 -14.28 -8.35 19.38
CA ALA A 138 -15.53 -7.62 19.24
C ALA A 138 -16.00 -7.01 20.59
N GLY A 139 -15.80 -7.73 21.69
CA GLY A 139 -16.08 -7.23 23.04
C GLY A 139 -15.17 -6.03 23.42
N TYR A 140 -13.88 -6.12 23.11
CA TYR A 140 -12.93 -5.04 23.37
C TYR A 140 -13.22 -3.80 22.52
N GLU A 141 -13.53 -3.94 21.25
CA GLU A 141 -13.90 -2.81 20.36
C GLU A 141 -15.07 -2.02 20.94
N ILE A 142 -16.13 -2.74 21.38
CA ILE A 142 -17.31 -2.11 22.02
C ILE A 142 -16.94 -1.41 23.33
N ALA A 143 -16.13 -2.05 24.17
CA ALA A 143 -15.74 -1.51 25.46
C ALA A 143 -14.83 -0.28 25.32
N LEU A 144 -13.83 -0.32 24.45
CA LEU A 144 -12.96 0.82 24.13
C LEU A 144 -13.76 1.99 23.56
N HIS A 145 -14.62 1.74 22.58
CA HIS A 145 -15.48 2.78 22.03
C HIS A 145 -16.30 3.47 23.13
N LYS A 146 -16.91 2.70 24.04
CA LYS A 146 -17.73 3.22 25.12
C LYS A 146 -16.92 4.05 26.13
N GLN A 147 -15.70 3.60 26.48
CA GLN A 147 -14.86 4.31 27.46
C GLN A 147 -14.27 5.58 26.86
N ILE A 148 -13.71 5.52 25.67
CA ILE A 148 -13.12 6.66 24.98
C ILE A 148 -14.19 7.73 24.69
N SER A 149 -15.38 7.33 24.25
CA SER A 149 -16.49 8.27 24.01
C SER A 149 -16.95 9.00 25.27
N LYS A 150 -16.78 8.39 26.45
CA LYS A 150 -17.10 9.06 27.73
C LYS A 150 -16.03 10.06 28.17
N MET A 151 -14.77 9.77 27.83
CA MET A 151 -13.61 10.53 28.26
C MET A 151 -13.42 11.80 27.43
N TYR A 152 -13.64 11.68 26.15
CA TYR A 152 -13.54 12.80 25.23
C TYR A 152 -14.92 13.36 24.91
N GLU A 153 -15.10 14.69 25.13
CA GLU A 153 -16.22 15.45 24.55
C GLU A 153 -16.01 15.56 23.02
N CYS A 154 -15.82 14.40 22.35
CA CYS A 154 -15.48 14.31 20.95
C CYS A 154 -16.72 14.20 20.06
N THR A 155 -16.58 14.53 18.79
CA THR A 155 -17.65 14.47 17.81
C THR A 155 -17.94 13.03 17.43
N SER A 156 -16.89 12.21 17.25
CA SER A 156 -17.02 10.79 17.03
C SER A 156 -15.77 10.01 17.49
N VAL A 157 -15.95 8.72 17.75
CA VAL A 157 -14.89 7.77 18.07
C VAL A 157 -15.07 6.56 17.16
N PHE A 158 -13.98 6.10 16.57
CA PHE A 158 -13.93 4.87 15.78
C PHE A 158 -13.03 3.88 16.49
N VAL A 159 -13.51 2.67 16.65
CA VAL A 159 -12.70 1.54 17.13
C VAL A 159 -12.99 0.36 16.23
N TYR A 160 -11.98 -0.10 15.53
CA TYR A 160 -12.10 -1.26 14.64
C TYR A 160 -10.73 -1.92 14.45
N HIS A 161 -10.72 -3.19 14.12
CA HIS A 161 -9.46 -3.88 13.79
C HIS A 161 -9.18 -3.89 12.29
N ILE A 162 -7.90 -4.00 11.99
CA ILE A 162 -7.40 -4.22 10.64
C ILE A 162 -6.30 -5.25 10.64
N ASP A 163 -6.23 -6.02 9.56
CA ASP A 163 -5.06 -6.82 9.22
C ASP A 163 -4.20 -6.03 8.23
N LEU A 164 -2.93 -5.87 8.56
CA LEU A 164 -1.91 -5.36 7.64
C LEU A 164 -1.07 -6.53 7.17
N ILE A 165 -0.98 -6.65 5.85
CA ILE A 165 -0.24 -7.74 5.22
C ILE A 165 0.87 -7.15 4.37
N SER A 166 2.08 -7.64 4.55
CA SER A 166 3.21 -7.31 3.71
C SER A 166 3.72 -8.58 3.03
N ILE A 167 3.87 -8.54 1.70
CA ILE A 167 4.37 -9.64 0.90
C ILE A 167 5.65 -9.18 0.20
N GLN A 168 6.78 -9.76 0.59
CA GLN A 168 8.09 -9.41 0.05
C GLN A 168 8.57 -10.52 -0.91
N TYR A 169 8.85 -10.16 -2.13
CA TYR A 169 9.20 -11.12 -3.18
C TYR A 169 10.20 -10.56 -4.19
N MET A 170 10.80 -11.45 -4.97
CA MET A 170 11.57 -11.11 -6.15
C MET A 170 10.74 -11.45 -7.39
N ASP A 171 10.56 -10.46 -8.26
CA ASP A 171 9.85 -10.67 -9.54
C ASP A 171 10.69 -11.49 -10.53
N ILE A 172 10.10 -11.86 -11.67
CA ILE A 172 10.76 -12.64 -12.71
C ILE A 172 11.97 -11.93 -13.35
N TYR A 173 12.08 -10.62 -13.13
CA TYR A 173 13.21 -9.81 -13.60
C TYR A 173 14.32 -9.68 -12.55
N GLY A 174 14.20 -10.39 -11.42
CA GLY A 174 15.16 -10.34 -10.32
C GLY A 174 15.10 -9.07 -9.49
N LYS A 175 14.01 -8.30 -9.58
CA LYS A 175 13.83 -7.08 -8.79
C LYS A 175 13.11 -7.41 -7.49
N PHE A 176 13.60 -6.86 -6.38
CA PHE A 176 12.92 -6.91 -5.10
C PHE A 176 11.67 -6.03 -5.15
N ARG A 177 10.54 -6.58 -4.68
CA ARG A 177 9.24 -5.95 -4.62
C ARG A 177 8.60 -6.19 -3.25
N ALA A 178 7.74 -5.28 -2.85
CA ALA A 178 6.86 -5.44 -1.71
C ALA A 178 5.45 -5.00 -2.09
N SER A 179 4.47 -5.79 -1.70
CA SER A 179 3.05 -5.47 -1.84
C SER A 179 2.43 -5.39 -0.47
N TYR A 180 1.60 -4.37 -0.24
CA TYR A 180 0.97 -4.10 1.03
C TYR A 180 -0.54 -4.16 0.91
N TYR A 181 -1.19 -4.72 1.93
CA TYR A 181 -2.65 -4.86 1.95
C TYR A 181 -3.19 -4.44 3.32
N ARG A 182 -4.37 -3.86 3.29
CA ARG A 182 -5.22 -3.61 4.45
C ARG A 182 -6.43 -4.53 4.34
N ASN A 183 -6.54 -5.49 5.21
CA ASN A 183 -7.48 -6.59 5.09
C ASN A 183 -7.31 -7.30 3.72
N THR A 184 -8.30 -7.25 2.85
CA THR A 184 -8.28 -7.87 1.52
C THR A 184 -7.92 -6.88 0.39
N HIS A 185 -7.66 -5.60 0.68
CA HIS A 185 -7.45 -4.56 -0.33
C HIS A 185 -6.01 -4.09 -0.34
N GLN A 186 -5.46 -3.94 -1.54
CA GLN A 186 -4.12 -3.37 -1.70
C GLN A 186 -4.05 -1.94 -1.18
N THR A 187 -2.98 -1.62 -0.46
CA THR A 187 -2.73 -0.29 0.11
C THR A 187 -1.33 0.20 -0.21
N HIS A 188 -1.02 1.44 0.19
CA HIS A 188 0.30 2.02 -0.01
C HIS A 188 1.23 1.73 1.17
N SER A 189 2.53 1.65 0.90
CA SER A 189 3.57 1.49 1.93
C SER A 189 3.51 2.58 3.01
N ASN A 190 3.14 3.81 2.64
CA ASN A 190 3.04 4.91 3.60
C ASN A 190 1.98 4.64 4.68
N PHE A 191 0.81 4.14 4.29
CA PHE A 191 -0.23 3.77 5.26
C PHE A 191 0.25 2.63 6.17
N TYR A 192 0.84 1.58 5.59
CA TYR A 192 1.40 0.47 6.35
C TYR A 192 2.41 0.96 7.39
N ASN A 193 3.38 1.79 6.98
CA ASN A 193 4.41 2.32 7.86
C ASN A 193 3.84 3.21 8.97
N GLN A 194 2.87 4.08 8.66
CA GLN A 194 2.21 4.93 9.65
C GLN A 194 1.53 4.13 10.75
N VAL A 195 0.81 3.06 10.39
CA VAL A 195 0.16 2.19 11.38
C VAL A 195 1.19 1.49 12.25
N VAL A 196 2.24 0.90 11.65
CA VAL A 196 3.31 0.21 12.38
C VAL A 196 4.06 1.17 13.29
N GLU A 197 4.42 2.36 12.83
CA GLU A 197 5.07 3.39 13.64
C GLU A 197 4.21 3.82 14.83
N SER A 198 2.91 4.03 14.59
CA SER A 198 1.96 4.36 15.67
C SER A 198 1.85 3.23 16.69
N ALA A 199 1.78 1.98 16.24
CA ALA A 199 1.71 0.82 17.11
C ALA A 199 2.97 0.65 17.97
N ASN A 200 4.15 0.91 17.43
CA ASN A 200 5.41 0.86 18.15
C ASN A 200 5.52 1.94 19.25
N LEU A 201 4.78 3.05 19.13
CA LEU A 201 4.67 4.04 20.21
C LEU A 201 3.84 3.52 21.38
N PHE A 202 2.89 2.61 21.12
CA PHE A 202 2.08 2.00 22.16
C PHE A 202 2.81 0.84 22.85
N CYS A 203 3.32 -0.12 22.06
CA CYS A 203 4.13 -1.22 22.58
C CYS A 203 4.99 -1.88 21.49
N ASP A 204 6.16 -2.42 21.90
CA ASP A 204 7.13 -3.05 20.99
C ASP A 204 6.70 -4.43 20.48
N LYS A 205 5.68 -5.04 21.07
CA LYS A 205 5.26 -6.42 20.75
C LYS A 205 3.75 -6.55 20.73
N PRO A 206 3.21 -7.36 19.82
CA PRO A 206 1.78 -7.64 19.78
C PRO A 206 1.26 -8.21 21.11
N ILE A 207 0.19 -7.64 21.62
CA ILE A 207 -0.45 -8.03 22.88
C ILE A 207 -1.39 -9.21 22.61
N GLN A 208 -1.37 -10.23 23.47
CA GLN A 208 -2.40 -11.26 23.45
C GLN A 208 -3.75 -10.60 23.77
N ILE A 209 -4.79 -10.92 23.01
CA ILE A 209 -6.12 -10.31 23.19
C ILE A 209 -6.62 -10.46 24.63
N GLU A 210 -6.39 -11.61 25.25
CA GLU A 210 -6.78 -11.88 26.63
C GLU A 210 -6.06 -11.02 27.69
N ASN A 211 -4.93 -10.42 27.32
CA ASN A 211 -4.11 -9.56 28.17
C ASN A 211 -4.27 -8.06 27.85
N LEU A 212 -5.16 -7.72 26.93
CA LEU A 212 -5.41 -6.33 26.57
C LEU A 212 -6.14 -5.61 27.71
N ASP A 213 -5.48 -4.66 28.32
CA ASP A 213 -6.06 -3.82 29.38
C ASP A 213 -6.69 -2.57 28.77
N ILE A 214 -8.01 -2.45 28.91
CA ILE A 214 -8.78 -1.33 28.38
C ILE A 214 -8.39 0.00 29.05
N GLU A 215 -8.11 -0.02 30.37
CA GLU A 215 -7.71 1.17 31.10
C GLU A 215 -6.35 1.68 30.63
N GLU A 216 -5.41 0.78 30.37
CA GLU A 216 -4.09 1.11 29.81
C GLU A 216 -4.22 1.75 28.43
N VAL A 217 -5.07 1.21 27.56
CA VAL A 217 -5.33 1.77 26.24
C VAL A 217 -5.96 3.14 26.31
N VAL A 218 -6.93 3.34 27.20
CA VAL A 218 -7.60 4.62 27.38
C VAL A 218 -6.62 5.67 27.91
N ASN A 219 -5.78 5.30 28.88
CA ASN A 219 -4.75 6.19 29.42
C ASN A 219 -3.67 6.53 28.37
N ALA A 220 -3.29 5.56 27.53
CA ALA A 220 -2.38 5.80 26.43
C ALA A 220 -2.95 6.79 25.41
N ALA A 221 -4.24 6.75 25.15
CA ALA A 221 -4.91 7.71 24.27
C ALA A 221 -4.81 9.16 24.74
N GLU A 222 -4.68 9.40 26.08
CA GLU A 222 -4.45 10.73 26.63
C GLU A 222 -3.03 11.25 26.39
N VAL A 223 -2.05 10.35 26.42
CA VAL A 223 -0.62 10.70 26.46
C VAL A 223 0.01 10.72 25.07
N LEU A 224 -0.53 9.95 24.12
CA LEU A 224 0.02 9.87 22.76
C LEU A 224 -0.22 11.20 22.02
N GLU A 225 0.85 12.01 21.90
CA GLU A 225 0.84 13.27 21.15
C GLU A 225 1.02 13.05 19.63
N ASN A 226 1.54 11.90 19.24
CA ASN A 226 1.84 11.58 17.84
C ASN A 226 0.76 10.68 17.24
N TYR A 227 -0.16 11.29 16.57
CA TYR A 227 -1.23 10.63 15.83
C TYR A 227 -0.95 10.72 14.33
N PHE A 228 -1.53 9.82 13.56
CA PHE A 228 -1.53 9.93 12.11
C PHE A 228 -2.94 10.17 11.58
N GLU A 229 -3.04 10.84 10.45
CA GLU A 229 -4.28 11.02 9.72
C GLU A 229 -4.50 9.81 8.79
N LEU A 230 -5.71 9.27 8.80
CA LEU A 230 -6.12 8.14 7.96
C LEU A 230 -6.48 8.57 6.54
#